data_b2de399924810aa55bf4e3a1ccae6069
#
_entry.id   b2de399924810aa55bf4e3a1ccae6069
#
_cell.length_a   1.000
_cell.length_b   1.000
_cell.length_c   1.000
_cell.angle_alpha   90.00
_cell.angle_beta   90.00
_cell.angle_gamma   90.00
#
_symmetry.space_group_name_H-M   'P 1'
#
loop_
_entity.id
_entity.type
_entity.pdbx_description
1 polymer ?
#
loop_
_entity_poly.entity_id
_entity_poly.type
_entity_poly.pdbx_seq_one_letter_code
_entity_poly.pdbx_strand_id
1 'polypeptide(L)'
;MFASKLNQPGAPPVFSSTSNLNKVLLLWLVGAAFFMESLDTTILNTAVPTLAAALKVPPLSMKSVLASYALSLTVFIPISGWMADRFGTRPVFASAIGLFTIGSFLCGLTNDIRVLVACRILQGCGGAMMVPVGRLTLLRTFAKSELIRAIGFVQIPGLIGPMLGPVVGGVIVGYLHWRMIFFVNIPIGLLGLLMVYLHLPDFREERTPPVDIIGLVAFGSGVGLLSYVLEVLGEHTTSARGIAMLLGASFALVSGYWLHARRIKFPLLRLNLLRIRTFGIAVVGGYLTRLGIGGVSFLLLLLCQVGLGFTPVQSGLLIAPQAAAAVALKFATPRILARFGYRAVLISNTLIIAILLLLFATIGLHTAAWTIVLMTFLYGASTSLQFTSMNTLAYADIAEGEASMASSIFSTMQQMSISFGITCAGLATEVFIPAGLRFSRGDMIHGIQESFMVLGAFTLASATIFSKLESADGESVMRSFRGKARGEPGMRMKRRKRPLDVYRREICVQHASRAQQ
;
A
#
# COMPACT_ATOMS: atom_id res chain seq x y z
N MET A 1 -19.91 -43.47 38.62
CA MET A 1 -18.73 -42.68 38.99
C MET A 1 -17.74 -42.71 37.81
N PHE A 2 -18.07 -42.09 36.67
CA PHE A 2 -17.21 -41.88 35.50
C PHE A 2 -18.04 -41.05 34.48
N ALA A 3 -18.28 -39.78 34.75
CA ALA A 3 -18.81 -38.86 33.75
C ALA A 3 -18.66 -37.44 34.25
N SER A 4 -17.45 -36.92 34.34
CA SER A 4 -17.25 -35.47 34.56
C SER A 4 -15.79 -35.06 34.22
N LYS A 5 -15.39 -35.24 32.96
CA LYS A 5 -14.16 -34.64 32.41
C LYS A 5 -14.29 -34.43 30.91
N LEU A 6 -15.26 -33.62 30.50
CA LEU A 6 -15.31 -33.13 29.12
C LEU A 6 -16.03 -31.80 29.13
N ASN A 7 -15.30 -30.72 29.34
CA ASN A 7 -15.57 -29.37 28.81
C ASN A 7 -14.55 -28.39 29.41
N GLN A 8 -13.35 -28.39 28.84
CA GLN A 8 -12.49 -27.22 28.91
C GLN A 8 -12.64 -26.44 27.58
N PRO A 9 -13.20 -25.24 27.58
CA PRO A 9 -13.20 -24.38 26.43
C PRO A 9 -11.79 -23.76 26.31
N GLY A 10 -11.03 -24.14 25.29
CA GLY A 10 -9.72 -23.53 25.03
C GLY A 10 -8.63 -24.48 24.47
N ALA A 11 -8.99 -25.66 23.98
CA ALA A 11 -8.02 -26.43 23.20
C ALA A 11 -7.82 -25.73 21.85
N PRO A 12 -6.56 -25.36 21.47
CA PRO A 12 -6.30 -24.88 20.11
C PRO A 12 -6.64 -26.00 19.12
N PRO A 13 -7.13 -25.63 17.90
CA PRO A 13 -7.49 -26.64 16.90
C PRO A 13 -6.27 -27.51 16.61
N VAL A 14 -6.51 -28.82 16.56
CA VAL A 14 -5.50 -29.84 16.26
C VAL A 14 -4.89 -29.51 14.91
N PHE A 15 -3.67 -28.97 14.92
CA PHE A 15 -2.89 -28.76 13.71
C PHE A 15 -2.57 -30.11 13.09
N SER A 16 -3.26 -30.45 12.00
CA SER A 16 -2.82 -31.54 11.14
C SER A 16 -1.38 -31.21 10.71
N SER A 17 -0.47 -32.16 10.89
CA SER A 17 0.93 -32.05 10.47
C SER A 17 1.00 -31.89 8.96
N THR A 18 0.92 -30.63 8.50
CA THR A 18 1.18 -30.29 7.10
C THR A 18 2.61 -30.69 6.80
N SER A 19 2.79 -31.53 5.78
CA SER A 19 4.12 -31.97 5.37
C SER A 19 5.00 -30.75 5.05
N ASN A 20 6.31 -30.83 5.28
CA ASN A 20 7.24 -29.74 4.98
C ASN A 20 7.12 -29.27 3.52
N LEU A 21 6.77 -30.17 2.60
CA LEU A 21 6.52 -29.85 1.20
C LEU A 21 5.34 -28.89 1.03
N ASN A 22 4.21 -29.11 1.72
CA ASN A 22 3.05 -28.23 1.66
C ASN A 22 3.34 -26.83 2.22
N LYS A 23 4.18 -26.73 3.25
CA LYS A 23 4.65 -25.43 3.78
C LYS A 23 5.47 -24.64 2.74
N VAL A 24 6.39 -25.31 2.03
CA VAL A 24 7.21 -24.68 0.99
C VAL A 24 6.35 -24.24 -0.19
N LEU A 25 5.42 -25.08 -0.64
CA LEU A 25 4.49 -24.75 -1.73
C LEU A 25 3.59 -23.55 -1.36
N LEU A 26 3.14 -23.48 -0.11
CA LEU A 26 2.38 -22.34 0.40
C LEU A 26 3.19 -21.02 0.35
N LEU A 27 4.48 -21.06 0.72
CA LEU A 27 5.35 -19.89 0.64
C LEU A 27 5.51 -19.38 -0.80
N TRP A 28 5.70 -20.29 -1.76
CA TRP A 28 5.80 -19.94 -3.18
C TRP A 28 4.49 -19.40 -3.73
N LEU A 29 3.35 -20.00 -3.36
CA LEU A 29 2.03 -19.57 -3.77
C LEU A 29 1.73 -18.12 -3.30
N VAL A 30 1.91 -17.86 -2.01
CA VAL A 30 1.68 -16.51 -1.45
C VAL A 30 2.71 -15.51 -1.99
N GLY A 31 3.97 -15.95 -2.17
CA GLY A 31 5.01 -15.14 -2.79
C GLY A 31 4.72 -14.78 -4.25
N ALA A 32 4.20 -15.73 -5.04
CA ALA A 32 3.79 -15.47 -6.43
C ALA A 32 2.61 -14.50 -6.52
N ALA A 33 1.65 -14.59 -5.60
CA ALA A 33 0.54 -13.64 -5.52
C ALA A 33 1.04 -12.21 -5.18
N PHE A 34 1.99 -12.08 -4.25
CA PHE A 34 2.63 -10.79 -3.92
C PHE A 34 3.45 -10.24 -5.09
N PHE A 35 4.16 -11.11 -5.80
CA PHE A 35 4.91 -10.73 -7.00
C PHE A 35 3.95 -10.21 -8.08
N MET A 36 2.88 -10.95 -8.36
CA MET A 36 1.90 -10.59 -9.39
C MET A 36 1.24 -9.23 -9.09
N GLU A 37 0.83 -8.98 -7.85
CA GLU A 37 0.23 -7.72 -7.43
C GLU A 37 1.23 -6.56 -7.53
N SER A 38 2.46 -6.76 -7.06
CA SER A 38 3.47 -5.70 -7.06
C SER A 38 4.07 -5.44 -8.46
N LEU A 39 4.14 -6.45 -9.32
CA LEU A 39 4.52 -6.30 -10.72
C LEU A 39 3.46 -5.50 -11.48
N ASP A 40 2.19 -5.86 -11.32
CA ASP A 40 1.06 -5.20 -12.01
C ASP A 40 0.97 -3.70 -11.70
N THR A 41 1.23 -3.30 -10.44
CA THR A 41 1.23 -1.89 -10.03
C THR A 41 2.32 -1.06 -10.69
N THR A 42 3.41 -1.66 -11.13
CA THR A 42 4.60 -0.94 -11.64
C THR A 42 4.81 -1.09 -13.14
N ILE A 43 4.46 -2.24 -13.69
CA ILE A 43 4.64 -2.53 -15.13
C ILE A 43 3.83 -1.57 -16.01
N LEU A 44 2.64 -1.17 -15.57
CA LEU A 44 1.74 -0.30 -16.32
C LEU A 44 2.29 1.12 -16.45
N ASN A 45 3.05 1.62 -15.46
CA ASN A 45 3.60 2.97 -15.50
C ASN A 45 4.46 3.22 -16.75
N THR A 46 5.26 2.23 -17.17
CA THR A 46 6.13 2.34 -18.36
C THR A 46 5.34 2.34 -19.66
N ALA A 47 4.16 1.73 -19.65
CA ALA A 47 3.30 1.60 -20.82
C ALA A 47 2.37 2.79 -21.04
N VAL A 48 2.27 3.73 -20.10
CA VAL A 48 1.33 4.84 -20.12
C VAL A 48 1.27 5.58 -21.46
N PRO A 49 2.37 6.06 -22.06
CA PRO A 49 2.30 6.79 -23.33
C PRO A 49 1.79 5.93 -24.48
N THR A 50 2.23 4.66 -24.55
CA THR A 50 1.83 3.72 -25.61
C THR A 50 0.34 3.33 -25.49
N LEU A 51 -0.15 3.09 -24.27
CA LEU A 51 -1.56 2.85 -24.01
C LEU A 51 -2.42 4.07 -24.38
N ALA A 52 -1.99 5.26 -23.96
CA ALA A 52 -2.67 6.50 -24.26
C ALA A 52 -2.81 6.71 -25.77
N ALA A 53 -1.74 6.51 -26.52
CA ALA A 53 -1.74 6.58 -27.98
C ALA A 53 -2.69 5.54 -28.60
N ALA A 54 -2.65 4.28 -28.12
CA ALA A 54 -3.52 3.21 -28.60
C ALA A 54 -5.01 3.45 -28.32
N LEU A 55 -5.33 4.04 -27.16
CA LEU A 55 -6.69 4.40 -26.74
C LEU A 55 -7.13 5.79 -27.25
N LYS A 56 -6.25 6.51 -27.96
CA LYS A 56 -6.48 7.87 -28.51
C LYS A 56 -6.89 8.89 -27.44
N VAL A 57 -6.22 8.84 -26.29
CA VAL A 57 -6.43 9.75 -25.15
C VAL A 57 -5.13 10.46 -24.78
N PRO A 58 -5.17 11.62 -24.11
CA PRO A 58 -3.98 12.26 -23.58
C PRO A 58 -3.26 11.34 -22.57
N PRO A 59 -1.91 11.32 -22.52
CA PRO A 59 -1.16 10.49 -21.57
C PRO A 59 -1.51 10.76 -20.11
N LEU A 60 -1.88 11.98 -19.75
CA LEU A 60 -2.29 12.36 -18.40
C LEU A 60 -3.61 11.73 -17.97
N SER A 61 -4.53 11.43 -18.90
CA SER A 61 -5.79 10.72 -18.59
C SER A 61 -5.55 9.30 -18.07
N MET A 62 -4.37 8.73 -18.30
CA MET A 62 -4.00 7.41 -17.75
C MET A 62 -3.84 7.42 -16.21
N LYS A 63 -3.79 8.61 -15.57
CA LYS A 63 -3.84 8.74 -14.10
C LYS A 63 -5.03 7.98 -13.50
N SER A 64 -6.20 8.03 -14.17
CA SER A 64 -7.43 7.36 -13.75
C SER A 64 -7.29 5.84 -13.73
N VAL A 65 -6.61 5.28 -14.73
CA VAL A 65 -6.38 3.83 -14.84
C VAL A 65 -5.45 3.34 -13.72
N LEU A 66 -4.44 4.13 -13.37
CA LEU A 66 -3.51 3.81 -12.28
C LEU A 66 -4.17 4.00 -10.91
N ALA A 67 -4.82 5.15 -10.72
CA ALA A 67 -5.45 5.53 -9.45
C ALA A 67 -6.64 4.63 -9.11
N SER A 68 -7.45 4.20 -10.08
CA SER A 68 -8.63 3.36 -9.86
C SER A 68 -8.28 1.99 -9.26
N TYR A 69 -7.17 1.39 -9.66
CA TYR A 69 -6.66 0.17 -9.06
C TYR A 69 -6.29 0.38 -7.58
N ALA A 70 -5.48 1.39 -7.26
CA ALA A 70 -5.07 1.71 -5.90
C ALA A 70 -6.26 2.12 -5.02
N LEU A 71 -7.25 2.82 -5.60
CA LEU A 71 -8.50 3.16 -4.93
C LEU A 71 -9.31 1.91 -4.56
N SER A 72 -9.41 0.94 -5.47
CA SER A 72 -10.09 -0.34 -5.20
C SER A 72 -9.40 -1.10 -4.07
N LEU A 73 -8.06 -1.14 -4.05
CA LEU A 73 -7.32 -1.69 -2.92
C LEU A 73 -7.69 -0.97 -1.60
N THR A 74 -7.80 0.36 -1.63
CA THR A 74 -8.18 1.18 -0.46
C THR A 74 -9.54 0.78 0.12
N VAL A 75 -10.52 0.57 -0.74
CA VAL A 75 -11.91 0.27 -0.34
C VAL A 75 -12.05 -1.16 0.17
N PHE A 76 -11.39 -2.14 -0.46
CA PHE A 76 -11.61 -3.55 -0.18
C PHE A 76 -10.61 -4.21 0.78
N ILE A 77 -9.43 -3.62 1.01
CA ILE A 77 -8.48 -4.14 2.03
C ILE A 77 -9.11 -4.27 3.42
N PRO A 78 -9.91 -3.31 3.93
CA PRO A 78 -10.49 -3.41 5.26
C PRO A 78 -11.41 -4.61 5.47
N ILE A 79 -12.10 -5.07 4.43
CA ILE A 79 -13.03 -6.20 4.51
C ILE A 79 -12.37 -7.55 4.28
N SER A 80 -11.13 -7.58 3.76
CA SER A 80 -10.46 -8.81 3.34
C SER A 80 -10.28 -9.84 4.46
N GLY A 81 -9.93 -9.38 5.68
CA GLY A 81 -9.80 -10.23 6.86
C GLY A 81 -11.12 -10.85 7.27
N TRP A 82 -12.19 -10.05 7.34
CA TRP A 82 -13.53 -10.54 7.66
C TRP A 82 -14.02 -11.57 6.63
N MET A 83 -13.77 -11.34 5.35
CA MET A 83 -14.14 -12.30 4.30
C MET A 83 -13.41 -13.64 4.49
N ALA A 84 -12.12 -13.60 4.79
CA ALA A 84 -11.34 -14.80 5.05
C ALA A 84 -11.81 -15.57 6.29
N ASP A 85 -12.18 -14.86 7.36
CA ASP A 85 -12.71 -15.47 8.58
C ASP A 85 -14.11 -16.07 8.36
N ARG A 86 -14.96 -15.40 7.60
CA ARG A 86 -16.35 -15.81 7.35
C ARG A 86 -16.47 -16.93 6.35
N PHE A 87 -15.78 -16.82 5.21
CA PHE A 87 -15.94 -17.74 4.09
C PHE A 87 -14.83 -18.79 4.00
N GLY A 88 -13.74 -18.59 4.75
CA GLY A 88 -12.55 -19.43 4.71
C GLY A 88 -11.41 -18.81 3.89
N THR A 89 -10.18 -19.10 4.28
CA THR A 89 -9.00 -18.55 3.62
C THR A 89 -8.82 -19.05 2.20
N ARG A 90 -9.11 -20.33 1.96
CA ARG A 90 -8.94 -20.97 0.64
C ARG A 90 -9.89 -20.41 -0.42
N PRO A 91 -11.23 -20.39 -0.23
CA PRO A 91 -12.15 -19.85 -1.24
C PRO A 91 -11.95 -18.35 -1.46
N VAL A 92 -11.65 -17.56 -0.42
CA VAL A 92 -11.41 -16.12 -0.56
C VAL A 92 -10.13 -15.84 -1.31
N PHE A 93 -9.04 -16.58 -1.05
CA PHE A 93 -7.78 -16.40 -1.77
C PHE A 93 -7.89 -16.86 -3.24
N ALA A 94 -8.62 -17.96 -3.50
CA ALA A 94 -8.94 -18.40 -4.86
C ALA A 94 -9.75 -17.35 -5.63
N SER A 95 -10.81 -16.81 -5.00
CA SER A 95 -11.64 -15.75 -5.60
C SER A 95 -10.82 -14.49 -5.87
N ALA A 96 -9.89 -14.12 -4.97
CA ALA A 96 -9.01 -12.98 -5.13
C ALA A 96 -8.10 -13.13 -6.37
N ILE A 97 -7.41 -14.26 -6.51
CA ILE A 97 -6.58 -14.55 -7.69
C ILE A 97 -7.46 -14.63 -8.95
N GLY A 98 -8.64 -15.25 -8.87
CA GLY A 98 -9.57 -15.37 -9.99
C GLY A 98 -10.05 -14.00 -10.49
N LEU A 99 -10.53 -13.14 -9.60
CA LEU A 99 -10.95 -11.78 -9.92
C LEU A 99 -9.83 -10.94 -10.50
N PHE A 100 -8.61 -11.05 -9.92
CA PHE A 100 -7.43 -10.35 -10.42
C PHE A 100 -7.09 -10.81 -11.84
N THR A 101 -7.10 -12.13 -12.09
CA THR A 101 -6.78 -12.73 -13.40
C THR A 101 -7.81 -12.37 -14.45
N ILE A 102 -9.10 -12.45 -14.10
CA ILE A 102 -10.22 -12.06 -14.99
C ILE A 102 -10.15 -10.56 -15.28
N GLY A 103 -9.93 -9.72 -14.26
CA GLY A 103 -9.76 -8.28 -14.42
C GLY A 103 -8.59 -7.96 -15.35
N SER A 104 -7.46 -8.63 -15.19
CA SER A 104 -6.29 -8.48 -16.06
C SER A 104 -6.59 -8.91 -17.50
N PHE A 105 -7.27 -10.04 -17.69
CA PHE A 105 -7.70 -10.48 -19.02
C PHE A 105 -8.60 -9.46 -19.71
N LEU A 106 -9.61 -8.94 -19.01
CA LEU A 106 -10.52 -7.91 -19.53
C LEU A 106 -9.79 -6.60 -19.83
N CYS A 107 -8.83 -6.18 -19.01
CA CYS A 107 -7.96 -5.03 -19.29
C CYS A 107 -7.21 -5.18 -20.63
N GLY A 108 -6.73 -6.39 -20.93
CA GLY A 108 -6.04 -6.68 -22.19
C GLY A 108 -6.96 -6.70 -23.42
N LEU A 109 -8.26 -6.84 -23.27
CA LEU A 109 -9.20 -6.91 -24.38
C LEU A 109 -9.83 -5.56 -24.75
N THR A 110 -9.82 -4.58 -23.84
CA THR A 110 -10.54 -3.31 -24.06
C THR A 110 -9.81 -2.36 -25.02
N ASN A 111 -10.61 -1.50 -25.66
CA ASN A 111 -10.17 -0.38 -26.49
C ASN A 111 -10.69 0.97 -25.98
N ASP A 112 -11.36 1.01 -24.84
CA ASP A 112 -11.95 2.20 -24.25
C ASP A 112 -11.38 2.43 -22.85
N ILE A 113 -10.97 3.66 -22.56
CA ILE A 113 -10.36 4.02 -21.26
C ILE A 113 -11.35 3.83 -20.11
N ARG A 114 -12.64 4.09 -20.28
CA ARG A 114 -13.66 3.95 -19.23
C ARG A 114 -13.86 2.49 -18.87
N VAL A 115 -13.88 1.62 -19.89
CA VAL A 115 -13.95 0.17 -19.70
C VAL A 115 -12.65 -0.31 -19.03
N LEU A 116 -11.49 0.22 -19.43
CA LEU A 116 -10.21 -0.11 -18.80
C LEU A 116 -10.21 0.25 -17.31
N VAL A 117 -10.70 1.43 -16.95
CA VAL A 117 -10.87 1.85 -15.54
C VAL A 117 -11.78 0.89 -14.78
N ALA A 118 -12.93 0.50 -15.36
CA ALA A 118 -13.84 -0.47 -14.73
C ALA A 118 -13.17 -1.84 -14.53
N CYS A 119 -12.41 -2.32 -15.51
CA CYS A 119 -11.64 -3.56 -15.40
C CYS A 119 -10.53 -3.47 -14.34
N ARG A 120 -9.87 -2.30 -14.20
CA ARG A 120 -8.88 -2.03 -13.15
C ARG A 120 -9.51 -2.01 -11.76
N ILE A 121 -10.74 -1.51 -11.62
CA ILE A 121 -11.52 -1.59 -10.37
C ILE A 121 -11.76 -3.06 -10.02
N LEU A 122 -12.23 -3.87 -10.96
CA LEU A 122 -12.45 -5.30 -10.76
C LEU A 122 -11.16 -6.03 -10.36
N GLN A 123 -10.06 -5.75 -11.06
CA GLN A 123 -8.74 -6.30 -10.78
C GLN A 123 -8.26 -5.91 -9.38
N GLY A 124 -8.47 -4.64 -8.99
CA GLY A 124 -8.14 -4.13 -7.66
C GLY A 124 -8.96 -4.77 -6.53
N CYS A 125 -10.22 -5.11 -6.77
CA CYS A 125 -11.03 -5.88 -5.81
C CYS A 125 -10.38 -7.25 -5.51
N GLY A 126 -9.85 -7.93 -6.53
CA GLY A 126 -9.07 -9.15 -6.36
C GLY A 126 -7.77 -8.90 -5.59
N GLY A 127 -6.95 -7.93 -6.04
CA GLY A 127 -5.67 -7.56 -5.43
C GLY A 127 -5.78 -7.22 -3.95
N ALA A 128 -6.85 -6.53 -3.55
CA ALA A 128 -7.11 -6.12 -2.16
C ALA A 128 -7.17 -7.29 -1.15
N MET A 129 -7.49 -8.47 -1.61
CA MET A 129 -7.61 -9.67 -0.78
C MET A 129 -6.37 -10.56 -0.84
N MET A 130 -5.57 -10.49 -1.91
CA MET A 130 -4.43 -11.38 -2.11
C MET A 130 -3.39 -11.25 -0.99
N VAL A 131 -2.90 -10.06 -0.71
CA VAL A 131 -1.84 -9.82 0.27
C VAL A 131 -2.32 -10.06 1.71
N PRO A 132 -3.45 -9.50 2.19
CA PRO A 132 -3.91 -9.71 3.56
C PRO A 132 -4.29 -11.16 3.85
N VAL A 133 -5.01 -11.82 2.94
CA VAL A 133 -5.44 -13.22 3.13
C VAL A 133 -4.24 -14.17 3.05
N GLY A 134 -3.30 -13.92 2.14
CA GLY A 134 -2.04 -14.66 2.09
C GLY A 134 -1.26 -14.56 3.41
N ARG A 135 -1.11 -13.36 3.98
CA ARG A 135 -0.49 -13.17 5.30
C ARG A 135 -1.24 -13.89 6.41
N LEU A 136 -2.56 -13.80 6.44
CA LEU A 136 -3.39 -14.49 7.42
C LEU A 136 -3.19 -16.02 7.36
N THR A 137 -3.13 -16.56 6.15
CA THR A 137 -2.86 -18.00 5.95
C THR A 137 -1.49 -18.40 6.49
N LEU A 138 -0.44 -17.59 6.26
CA LEU A 138 0.88 -17.84 6.83
C LEU A 138 0.86 -17.78 8.36
N LEU A 139 0.18 -16.79 8.95
CA LEU A 139 0.04 -16.62 10.40
C LEU A 139 -0.62 -17.85 11.05
N ARG A 140 -1.58 -18.48 10.36
CA ARG A 140 -2.31 -19.66 10.84
C ARG A 140 -1.60 -20.99 10.57
N THR A 141 -0.70 -21.05 9.58
CA THR A 141 0.00 -22.27 9.18
C THR A 141 1.35 -22.45 9.88
N PHE A 142 2.09 -21.37 10.11
CA PHE A 142 3.46 -21.43 10.63
C PHE A 142 3.51 -21.16 12.14
N ALA A 143 4.34 -21.94 12.85
CA ALA A 143 4.63 -21.70 14.26
C ALA A 143 5.34 -20.32 14.43
N LYS A 144 5.17 -19.66 15.60
CA LYS A 144 5.77 -18.34 15.89
C LYS A 144 7.29 -18.29 15.62
N SER A 145 8.01 -19.38 15.84
CA SER A 145 9.46 -19.51 15.58
C SER A 145 9.83 -19.51 14.09
N GLU A 146 8.96 -20.02 13.22
CA GLU A 146 9.16 -20.13 11.77
C GLU A 146 8.57 -18.92 11.02
N LEU A 147 7.60 -18.24 11.62
CA LEU A 147 6.78 -17.21 11.00
C LEU A 147 7.60 -16.02 10.45
N ILE A 148 8.62 -15.57 11.20
CA ILE A 148 9.48 -14.46 10.77
C ILE A 148 10.21 -14.81 9.46
N ARG A 149 10.68 -16.06 9.35
CA ARG A 149 11.36 -16.54 8.15
C ARG A 149 10.37 -16.69 6.99
N ALA A 150 9.17 -17.24 7.26
CA ALA A 150 8.11 -17.40 6.27
C ALA A 150 7.66 -16.05 5.67
N ILE A 151 7.37 -15.05 6.51
CA ILE A 151 7.01 -13.70 6.05
C ILE A 151 8.18 -13.06 5.29
N GLY A 152 9.41 -13.21 5.78
CA GLY A 152 10.60 -12.69 5.08
C GLY A 152 10.75 -13.26 3.68
N PHE A 153 10.56 -14.59 3.52
CA PHE A 153 10.63 -15.25 2.21
C PHE A 153 9.59 -14.72 1.24
N VAL A 154 8.32 -14.63 1.67
CA VAL A 154 7.21 -14.17 0.83
C VAL A 154 7.32 -12.69 0.44
N GLN A 155 7.99 -11.88 1.25
CA GLN A 155 8.23 -10.48 0.91
C GLN A 155 9.26 -10.29 -0.22
N ILE A 156 10.17 -11.25 -0.45
CA ILE A 156 11.20 -11.15 -1.50
C ILE A 156 10.56 -10.99 -2.90
N PRO A 157 9.63 -11.86 -3.35
CA PRO A 157 8.94 -11.68 -4.62
C PRO A 157 8.20 -10.33 -4.73
N GLY A 158 7.56 -9.87 -3.64
CA GLY A 158 6.91 -8.57 -3.60
C GLY A 158 7.85 -7.37 -3.76
N LEU A 159 9.16 -7.54 -3.48
CA LEU A 159 10.20 -6.53 -3.73
C LEU A 159 10.76 -6.62 -5.15
N ILE A 160 10.84 -7.82 -5.70
CA ILE A 160 11.33 -8.06 -7.06
C ILE A 160 10.33 -7.51 -8.08
N GLY A 161 9.01 -7.57 -7.81
CA GLY A 161 7.97 -7.06 -8.70
C GLY A 161 8.21 -5.60 -9.13
N PRO A 162 8.30 -4.64 -8.21
CA PRO A 162 8.59 -3.25 -8.55
C PRO A 162 9.94 -3.02 -9.21
N MET A 163 10.91 -3.90 -8.97
CA MET A 163 12.21 -3.84 -9.62
C MET A 163 12.13 -4.23 -11.10
N LEU A 164 11.40 -5.30 -11.38
CA LEU A 164 11.26 -5.82 -12.74
C LEU A 164 10.19 -5.05 -13.54
N GLY A 165 9.19 -4.47 -12.89
CA GLY A 165 8.05 -3.83 -13.54
C GLY A 165 8.44 -2.84 -14.65
N PRO A 166 9.23 -1.81 -14.39
CA PRO A 166 9.64 -0.84 -15.40
C PRO A 166 10.42 -1.46 -16.56
N VAL A 167 11.29 -2.43 -16.29
CA VAL A 167 12.11 -3.11 -17.31
C VAL A 167 11.24 -4.03 -18.16
N VAL A 168 10.44 -4.90 -17.52
CA VAL A 168 9.54 -5.83 -18.22
C VAL A 168 8.48 -5.06 -19.00
N GLY A 169 7.91 -4.00 -18.42
CA GLY A 169 6.97 -3.11 -19.08
C GLY A 169 7.58 -2.45 -20.32
N GLY A 170 8.82 -1.94 -20.19
CA GLY A 170 9.55 -1.34 -21.29
C GLY A 170 9.83 -2.33 -22.43
N VAL A 171 10.27 -3.55 -22.10
CA VAL A 171 10.50 -4.63 -23.09
C VAL A 171 9.19 -5.02 -23.79
N ILE A 172 8.11 -5.24 -23.03
CA ILE A 172 6.81 -5.62 -23.62
C ILE A 172 6.34 -4.53 -24.59
N VAL A 173 6.35 -3.27 -24.17
CA VAL A 173 5.85 -2.16 -25.00
C VAL A 173 6.78 -1.85 -26.17
N GLY A 174 8.11 -2.10 -26.00
CA GLY A 174 9.10 -1.85 -27.05
C GLY A 174 9.12 -2.91 -28.15
N TYR A 175 8.82 -4.17 -27.84
CA TYR A 175 8.96 -5.30 -28.77
C TYR A 175 7.68 -6.10 -29.00
N LEU A 176 6.68 -5.97 -28.11
CA LEU A 176 5.42 -6.71 -28.17
C LEU A 176 4.25 -5.72 -28.19
N HIS A 177 3.03 -6.27 -28.28
CA HIS A 177 1.82 -5.47 -28.18
C HIS A 177 1.56 -5.10 -26.70
N TRP A 178 1.17 -3.85 -26.41
CA TRP A 178 0.93 -3.34 -25.04
C TRP A 178 -0.02 -4.21 -24.20
N ARG A 179 -0.99 -4.90 -24.83
CA ARG A 179 -1.93 -5.80 -24.13
C ARG A 179 -1.23 -6.94 -23.38
N MET A 180 -0.03 -7.31 -23.79
CA MET A 180 0.77 -8.35 -23.13
C MET A 180 1.12 -7.99 -21.69
N ILE A 181 1.12 -6.68 -21.32
CA ILE A 181 1.29 -6.23 -19.94
C ILE A 181 0.24 -6.84 -19.01
N PHE A 182 -0.99 -6.93 -19.48
CA PHE A 182 -2.09 -7.54 -18.74
C PHE A 182 -2.07 -9.06 -18.86
N PHE A 183 -1.78 -9.58 -20.04
CA PHE A 183 -1.80 -11.03 -20.28
C PHE A 183 -0.68 -11.79 -19.55
N VAL A 184 0.42 -11.14 -19.17
CA VAL A 184 1.49 -11.75 -18.37
C VAL A 184 0.98 -12.26 -17.00
N ASN A 185 -0.07 -11.67 -16.46
CA ASN A 185 -0.68 -12.08 -15.20
C ASN A 185 -1.51 -13.37 -15.33
N ILE A 186 -1.99 -13.72 -16.54
CA ILE A 186 -2.90 -14.84 -16.73
C ILE A 186 -2.24 -16.19 -16.43
N PRO A 187 -1.06 -16.54 -17.00
CA PRO A 187 -0.42 -17.82 -16.67
C PRO A 187 -0.07 -17.93 -15.19
N ILE A 188 0.37 -16.83 -14.56
CA ILE A 188 0.70 -16.81 -13.14
C ILE A 188 -0.56 -17.02 -12.30
N GLY A 189 -1.66 -16.33 -12.68
CA GLY A 189 -2.94 -16.44 -11.98
C GLY A 189 -3.58 -17.84 -12.11
N LEU A 190 -3.56 -18.44 -13.30
CA LEU A 190 -4.07 -19.80 -13.52
C LEU A 190 -3.26 -20.85 -12.74
N LEU A 191 -1.93 -20.73 -12.76
CA LEU A 191 -1.06 -21.58 -11.94
C LEU A 191 -1.34 -21.37 -10.45
N GLY A 192 -1.50 -20.11 -10.02
CA GLY A 192 -1.86 -19.74 -8.66
C GLY A 192 -3.19 -20.38 -8.23
N LEU A 193 -4.24 -20.33 -9.05
CA LEU A 193 -5.54 -20.96 -8.78
C LEU A 193 -5.40 -22.48 -8.62
N LEU A 194 -4.67 -23.13 -9.52
CA LEU A 194 -4.40 -24.57 -9.42
C LEU A 194 -3.70 -24.90 -8.09
N MET A 195 -2.67 -24.14 -7.73
CA MET A 195 -1.92 -24.33 -6.48
C MET A 195 -2.78 -24.10 -5.24
N VAL A 196 -3.66 -23.09 -5.25
CA VAL A 196 -4.62 -22.85 -4.17
C VAL A 196 -5.53 -24.06 -3.98
N TYR A 197 -6.05 -24.59 -5.07
CA TYR A 197 -6.98 -25.72 -5.03
C TYR A 197 -6.32 -26.98 -4.46
N LEU A 198 -5.07 -27.22 -4.81
CA LEU A 198 -4.32 -28.43 -4.41
C LEU A 198 -3.70 -28.33 -3.01
N HIS A 199 -3.21 -27.16 -2.58
CA HIS A 199 -2.29 -27.08 -1.44
C HIS A 199 -2.69 -26.07 -0.35
N LEU A 200 -3.62 -25.11 -0.60
CA LEU A 200 -3.95 -24.11 0.40
C LEU A 200 -4.85 -24.70 1.48
N PRO A 201 -4.44 -24.66 2.78
CA PRO A 201 -5.30 -25.05 3.88
C PRO A 201 -6.47 -24.06 4.01
N ASP A 202 -7.65 -24.55 4.39
CA ASP A 202 -8.81 -23.70 4.66
C ASP A 202 -8.95 -23.46 6.15
N PHE A 203 -8.90 -22.19 6.54
CA PHE A 203 -9.11 -21.74 7.90
C PHE A 203 -10.36 -20.86 7.93
N ARG A 204 -11.33 -21.25 8.72
CA ARG A 204 -12.60 -20.55 8.88
C ARG A 204 -12.91 -20.37 10.37
N GLU A 205 -13.45 -19.20 10.74
CA GLU A 205 -13.92 -18.93 12.08
C GLU A 205 -15.40 -19.35 12.22
N GLU A 206 -15.74 -20.05 13.31
CA GLU A 206 -17.14 -20.45 13.55
C GLU A 206 -18.06 -19.26 13.86
N ARG A 207 -17.52 -18.22 14.48
CA ARG A 207 -18.26 -16.98 14.85
C ARG A 207 -17.49 -15.76 14.42
N THR A 208 -17.94 -15.13 13.34
CA THR A 208 -17.41 -13.85 12.88
C THR A 208 -18.35 -12.71 13.32
N PRO A 209 -17.83 -11.57 13.76
CA PRO A 209 -18.65 -10.40 14.02
C PRO A 209 -19.35 -9.94 12.72
N PRO A 210 -20.51 -9.24 12.82
CA PRO A 210 -21.17 -8.70 11.64
C PRO A 210 -20.25 -7.69 10.92
N VAL A 211 -20.29 -7.70 9.58
CA VAL A 211 -19.58 -6.72 8.77
C VAL A 211 -20.28 -5.37 8.81
N ASP A 212 -19.50 -4.31 8.87
CA ASP A 212 -19.98 -2.93 8.78
C ASP A 212 -20.18 -2.53 7.30
N ILE A 213 -21.28 -2.99 6.69
CA ILE A 213 -21.61 -2.68 5.28
C ILE A 213 -21.87 -1.17 5.12
N ILE A 214 -22.54 -0.53 6.08
CA ILE A 214 -22.84 0.90 6.05
C ILE A 214 -21.53 1.69 6.05
N GLY A 215 -20.59 1.31 6.94
CA GLY A 215 -19.27 1.90 6.98
C GLY A 215 -18.46 1.68 5.69
N LEU A 216 -18.53 0.48 5.10
CA LEU A 216 -17.87 0.17 3.84
C LEU A 216 -18.40 1.03 2.70
N VAL A 217 -19.72 1.13 2.55
CA VAL A 217 -20.35 1.94 1.49
C VAL A 217 -20.06 3.42 1.71
N ALA A 218 -20.24 3.94 2.93
CA ALA A 218 -20.01 5.36 3.21
C ALA A 218 -18.53 5.75 3.02
N PHE A 219 -17.61 4.96 3.54
CA PHE A 219 -16.17 5.18 3.37
C PHE A 219 -15.74 5.03 1.91
N GLY A 220 -16.12 3.92 1.27
CA GLY A 220 -15.76 3.64 -0.12
C GLY A 220 -16.31 4.67 -1.10
N SER A 221 -17.60 5.03 -0.98
CA SER A 221 -18.22 6.07 -1.81
C SER A 221 -17.62 7.44 -1.55
N GLY A 222 -17.35 7.79 -0.29
CA GLY A 222 -16.74 9.07 0.07
C GLY A 222 -15.34 9.23 -0.51
N VAL A 223 -14.48 8.23 -0.35
CA VAL A 223 -13.11 8.23 -0.90
C VAL A 223 -13.12 8.14 -2.42
N GLY A 224 -14.02 7.33 -3.01
CA GLY A 224 -14.20 7.21 -4.45
C GLY A 224 -14.64 8.53 -5.09
N LEU A 225 -15.58 9.22 -4.46
CA LEU A 225 -16.06 10.51 -4.92
C LEU A 225 -14.97 11.59 -4.84
N LEU A 226 -14.14 11.58 -3.78
CA LEU A 226 -12.99 12.49 -3.67
C LEU A 226 -11.97 12.24 -4.78
N SER A 227 -11.68 10.98 -5.09
CA SER A 227 -10.78 10.63 -6.20
C SER A 227 -11.33 11.12 -7.55
N TYR A 228 -12.63 10.95 -7.79
CA TYR A 228 -13.30 11.43 -8.99
C TYR A 228 -13.25 12.96 -9.11
N VAL A 229 -13.46 13.68 -8.00
CA VAL A 229 -13.37 15.15 -8.00
C VAL A 229 -11.97 15.63 -8.38
N LEU A 230 -10.92 15.00 -7.84
CA LEU A 230 -9.54 15.34 -8.20
C LEU A 230 -9.23 15.08 -9.69
N GLU A 231 -9.91 14.09 -10.29
CA GLU A 231 -9.78 13.80 -11.72
C GLU A 231 -10.45 14.90 -12.57
N VAL A 232 -11.70 15.21 -12.27
CA VAL A 232 -12.52 16.18 -13.02
C VAL A 232 -12.00 17.63 -12.88
N LEU A 233 -11.32 17.95 -11.77
CA LEU A 233 -10.68 19.27 -11.57
C LEU A 233 -9.67 19.61 -12.68
N GLY A 234 -8.93 18.61 -13.18
CA GLY A 234 -7.95 18.81 -14.25
C GLY A 234 -8.57 18.94 -15.64
N GLU A 235 -9.73 18.32 -15.87
CA GLU A 235 -10.36 18.29 -17.20
C GLU A 235 -11.15 19.55 -17.54
N HIS A 236 -11.39 20.47 -16.60
CA HIS A 236 -12.20 21.69 -16.77
C HIS A 236 -13.61 21.44 -17.36
N THR A 237 -14.11 20.20 -17.29
CA THR A 237 -15.40 19.79 -17.89
C THR A 237 -16.59 20.08 -16.99
N THR A 238 -16.36 20.26 -15.69
CA THR A 238 -17.40 20.41 -14.67
C THR A 238 -17.40 21.84 -14.10
N SER A 239 -18.60 22.39 -13.88
CA SER A 239 -18.75 23.72 -13.28
C SER A 239 -18.24 23.75 -11.84
N ALA A 240 -17.76 24.91 -11.38
CA ALA A 240 -17.29 25.11 -9.99
C ALA A 240 -18.37 24.71 -8.95
N ARG A 241 -19.65 24.96 -9.26
CA ARG A 241 -20.78 24.52 -8.41
C ARG A 241 -20.86 22.98 -8.34
N GLY A 242 -20.70 22.29 -9.46
CA GLY A 242 -20.68 20.82 -9.50
C GLY A 242 -19.55 20.24 -8.67
N ILE A 243 -18.34 20.79 -8.82
CA ILE A 243 -17.17 20.40 -8.02
C ILE A 243 -17.43 20.62 -6.52
N ALA A 244 -17.97 21.77 -6.12
CA ALA A 244 -18.29 22.07 -4.73
C ALA A 244 -19.34 21.10 -4.15
N MET A 245 -20.37 20.73 -4.93
CA MET A 245 -21.37 19.74 -4.51
C MET A 245 -20.74 18.34 -4.32
N LEU A 246 -19.90 17.90 -5.25
CA LEU A 246 -19.22 16.61 -5.17
C LEU A 246 -18.24 16.54 -3.98
N LEU A 247 -17.48 17.63 -3.73
CA LEU A 247 -16.62 17.75 -2.53
C LEU A 247 -17.45 17.72 -1.25
N GLY A 248 -18.57 18.48 -1.21
CA GLY A 248 -19.48 18.48 -0.07
C GLY A 248 -20.07 17.09 0.20
N ALA A 249 -20.49 16.38 -0.84
CA ALA A 249 -20.98 15.01 -0.73
C ALA A 249 -19.91 14.03 -0.23
N SER A 250 -18.70 14.11 -0.78
CA SER A 250 -17.55 13.30 -0.32
C SER A 250 -17.26 13.57 1.16
N PHE A 251 -17.15 14.83 1.54
CA PHE A 251 -16.92 15.22 2.93
C PHE A 251 -18.03 14.75 3.87
N ALA A 252 -19.30 14.86 3.44
CA ALA A 252 -20.45 14.38 4.22
C ALA A 252 -20.41 12.85 4.42
N LEU A 253 -20.06 12.09 3.38
CA LEU A 253 -19.93 10.63 3.45
C LEU A 253 -18.79 10.19 4.37
N VAL A 254 -17.60 10.79 4.26
CA VAL A 254 -16.45 10.47 5.10
C VAL A 254 -16.70 10.88 6.56
N SER A 255 -17.29 12.06 6.78
CA SER A 255 -17.67 12.52 8.12
C SER A 255 -18.79 11.65 8.71
N GLY A 256 -19.78 11.27 7.89
CA GLY A 256 -20.83 10.33 8.26
C GLY A 256 -20.27 8.98 8.67
N TYR A 257 -19.30 8.45 7.90
CA TYR A 257 -18.57 7.24 8.29
C TYR A 257 -17.86 7.39 9.64
N TRP A 258 -17.16 8.51 9.87
CA TRP A 258 -16.46 8.75 11.12
C TRP A 258 -17.41 8.81 12.33
N LEU A 259 -18.60 9.45 12.18
CA LEU A 259 -19.64 9.48 13.21
C LEU A 259 -20.25 8.09 13.44
N HIS A 260 -20.49 7.34 12.37
CA HIS A 260 -20.99 5.96 12.42
C HIS A 260 -20.01 5.03 13.13
N ALA A 261 -18.73 5.08 12.75
CA ALA A 261 -17.68 4.24 13.33
C ALA A 261 -17.46 4.47 14.83
N ARG A 262 -17.82 5.66 15.36
CA ARG A 262 -17.78 5.95 16.80
C ARG A 262 -18.94 5.33 17.58
N ARG A 263 -20.06 5.00 16.93
CA ARG A 263 -21.29 4.52 17.57
C ARG A 263 -21.42 3.01 17.57
N ILE A 264 -20.75 2.32 16.67
CA ILE A 264 -20.86 0.86 16.52
C ILE A 264 -19.73 0.11 17.22
N LYS A 265 -20.02 -1.11 17.64
CA LYS A 265 -19.08 -1.97 18.37
C LYS A 265 -17.97 -2.53 17.47
N PHE A 266 -18.28 -2.82 16.20
CA PHE A 266 -17.37 -3.42 15.23
C PHE A 266 -17.30 -2.57 13.96
N PRO A 267 -16.63 -1.38 14.01
CA PRO A 267 -16.46 -0.55 12.82
C PRO A 267 -15.49 -1.18 11.84
N LEU A 268 -15.65 -0.84 10.55
CA LEU A 268 -14.73 -1.26 9.48
C LEU A 268 -13.28 -0.92 9.80
N LEU A 269 -13.03 0.30 10.28
CA LEU A 269 -11.73 0.79 10.75
C LEU A 269 -11.85 1.38 12.14
N ARG A 270 -11.08 0.86 13.11
CA ARG A 270 -11.06 1.38 14.49
C ARG A 270 -10.16 2.61 14.60
N LEU A 271 -10.68 3.77 14.23
CA LEU A 271 -9.92 5.03 14.20
C LEU A 271 -9.32 5.43 15.58
N ASN A 272 -9.78 4.84 16.68
CA ASN A 272 -9.19 5.07 18.00
C ASN A 272 -7.72 4.65 18.08
N LEU A 273 -7.26 3.72 17.24
CA LEU A 273 -5.85 3.34 17.16
C LEU A 273 -4.94 4.51 16.75
N LEU A 274 -5.45 5.47 15.99
CA LEU A 274 -4.72 6.69 15.62
C LEU A 274 -4.34 7.57 16.84
N ARG A 275 -4.95 7.35 18.00
CA ARG A 275 -4.60 8.03 19.26
C ARG A 275 -3.31 7.48 19.87
N ILE A 276 -2.87 6.28 19.47
CA ILE A 276 -1.55 5.76 19.83
C ILE A 276 -0.53 6.60 19.08
N ARG A 277 0.30 7.34 19.80
CA ARG A 277 1.16 8.40 19.23
C ARG A 277 2.04 7.91 18.08
N THR A 278 2.78 6.82 18.27
CA THR A 278 3.64 6.23 17.24
C THR A 278 2.86 5.78 16.01
N PHE A 279 1.70 5.14 16.22
CA PHE A 279 0.83 4.71 15.14
C PHE A 279 0.22 5.90 14.39
N GLY A 280 -0.34 6.89 15.13
CA GLY A 280 -0.94 8.08 14.52
C GLY A 280 0.06 8.88 13.70
N ILE A 281 1.28 9.12 14.22
CA ILE A 281 2.34 9.83 13.50
C ILE A 281 2.81 9.03 12.28
N ALA A 282 2.98 7.71 12.40
CA ALA A 282 3.38 6.86 11.28
C ALA A 282 2.32 6.82 10.16
N VAL A 283 1.02 6.78 10.52
CA VAL A 283 -0.09 6.78 9.56
C VAL A 283 -0.23 8.13 8.89
N VAL A 284 -0.37 9.23 9.66
CA VAL A 284 -0.65 10.56 9.10
C VAL A 284 0.59 11.14 8.41
N GLY A 285 1.78 11.05 9.02
CA GLY A 285 3.03 11.45 8.39
C GLY A 285 3.33 10.60 7.15
N GLY A 286 3.09 9.29 7.26
CA GLY A 286 3.22 8.36 6.15
C GLY A 286 2.22 8.63 5.01
N TYR A 287 1.01 9.07 5.30
CA TYR A 287 0.03 9.48 4.30
C TYR A 287 0.54 10.68 3.47
N LEU A 288 0.98 11.75 4.12
CA LEU A 288 1.51 12.93 3.44
C LEU A 288 2.79 12.62 2.64
N THR A 289 3.69 11.83 3.22
CA THR A 289 4.90 11.42 2.50
C THR A 289 4.56 10.64 1.23
N ARG A 290 3.64 9.66 1.32
CA ARG A 290 3.24 8.84 0.17
C ARG A 290 2.40 9.61 -0.84
N LEU A 291 1.65 10.62 -0.42
CA LEU A 291 0.97 11.53 -1.31
C LEU A 291 1.98 12.24 -2.24
N GLY A 292 3.09 12.71 -1.68
CA GLY A 292 4.17 13.33 -2.47
C GLY A 292 4.97 12.34 -3.32
N ILE A 293 5.09 11.08 -2.89
CA ILE A 293 5.89 10.05 -3.59
C ILE A 293 5.06 9.28 -4.63
N GLY A 294 3.73 9.12 -4.38
CA GLY A 294 2.87 8.20 -5.13
C GLY A 294 2.82 8.41 -6.64
N GLY A 295 2.87 9.67 -7.08
CA GLY A 295 2.85 10.02 -8.50
C GLY A 295 4.22 10.08 -9.19
N VAL A 296 5.32 9.97 -8.45
CA VAL A 296 6.68 10.22 -8.99
C VAL A 296 7.04 9.24 -10.12
N SER A 297 6.78 7.95 -9.95
CA SER A 297 7.09 6.96 -10.99
C SER A 297 6.28 7.18 -12.26
N PHE A 298 5.02 7.61 -12.15
CA PHE A 298 4.18 7.98 -13.28
C PHE A 298 4.75 9.20 -14.00
N LEU A 299 5.02 10.31 -13.30
CA LEU A 299 5.56 11.54 -13.88
C LEU A 299 6.96 11.34 -14.48
N LEU A 300 7.82 10.59 -13.81
CA LEU A 300 9.19 10.39 -14.25
C LEU A 300 9.24 9.59 -15.56
N LEU A 301 8.39 8.55 -15.69
CA LEU A 301 8.29 7.79 -16.94
C LEU A 301 7.66 8.63 -18.06
N LEU A 302 6.66 9.45 -17.73
CA LEU A 302 6.05 10.38 -18.68
C LEU A 302 7.06 11.43 -19.15
N LEU A 303 7.87 11.99 -18.23
CA LEU A 303 8.96 12.90 -18.56
C LEU A 303 9.99 12.25 -19.50
N CYS A 304 10.44 11.04 -19.16
CA CYS A 304 11.44 10.33 -19.97
C CYS A 304 10.92 10.04 -21.39
N GLN A 305 9.68 9.56 -21.53
CA GLN A 305 9.15 9.13 -22.83
C GLN A 305 8.59 10.29 -23.65
N VAL A 306 7.73 11.12 -23.08
CA VAL A 306 7.05 12.21 -23.81
C VAL A 306 7.91 13.47 -23.83
N GLY A 307 8.50 13.85 -22.70
CA GLY A 307 9.34 15.04 -22.59
C GLY A 307 10.70 14.86 -23.27
N LEU A 308 11.46 13.87 -22.86
CA LEU A 308 12.85 13.68 -23.31
C LEU A 308 12.98 12.81 -24.57
N GLY A 309 11.92 12.07 -24.95
CA GLY A 309 11.88 11.24 -26.16
C GLY A 309 12.64 9.91 -26.04
N PHE A 310 12.92 9.43 -24.83
CA PHE A 310 13.49 8.11 -24.63
C PHE A 310 12.48 7.01 -25.00
N THR A 311 13.00 5.90 -25.51
CA THR A 311 12.17 4.72 -25.76
C THR A 311 11.63 4.14 -24.45
N PRO A 312 10.52 3.36 -24.47
CA PRO A 312 10.01 2.69 -23.27
C PRO A 312 11.06 1.82 -22.57
N VAL A 313 11.91 1.12 -23.32
CA VAL A 313 13.01 0.29 -22.78
C VAL A 313 14.06 1.15 -22.08
N GLN A 314 14.50 2.24 -22.72
CA GLN A 314 15.46 3.17 -22.12
C GLN A 314 14.90 3.80 -20.85
N SER A 315 13.63 4.23 -20.87
CA SER A 315 12.97 4.81 -19.70
C SER A 315 12.86 3.81 -18.56
N GLY A 316 12.53 2.56 -18.83
CA GLY A 316 12.50 1.48 -17.85
C GLY A 316 13.88 1.23 -17.22
N LEU A 317 14.94 1.23 -18.04
CA LEU A 317 16.32 1.05 -17.58
C LEU A 317 16.83 2.24 -16.75
N LEU A 318 16.43 3.48 -17.08
CA LEU A 318 16.78 4.68 -16.31
C LEU A 318 16.16 4.68 -14.90
N ILE A 319 15.01 4.01 -14.72
CA ILE A 319 14.29 3.95 -13.42
C ILE A 319 14.60 2.67 -12.65
N ALA A 320 15.04 1.59 -13.31
CA ALA A 320 15.40 0.33 -12.65
C ALA A 320 16.36 0.49 -11.45
N PRO A 321 17.38 1.39 -11.47
CA PRO A 321 18.26 1.63 -10.33
C PRO A 321 17.53 2.06 -9.04
N GLN A 322 16.37 2.72 -9.14
CA GLN A 322 15.52 3.06 -8.00
C GLN A 322 15.15 1.81 -7.19
N ALA A 323 14.71 0.76 -7.87
CA ALA A 323 14.28 -0.46 -7.21
C ALA A 323 15.47 -1.28 -6.68
N ALA A 324 16.58 -1.32 -7.42
CA ALA A 324 17.81 -1.96 -6.95
C ALA A 324 18.34 -1.30 -5.66
N ALA A 325 18.37 0.02 -5.60
CA ALA A 325 18.75 0.79 -4.43
C ALA A 325 17.80 0.54 -3.24
N ALA A 326 16.49 0.47 -3.51
CA ALA A 326 15.47 0.19 -2.50
C ALA A 326 15.67 -1.19 -1.84
N VAL A 327 15.99 -2.21 -2.62
CA VAL A 327 16.31 -3.55 -2.11
C VAL A 327 17.61 -3.54 -1.31
N ALA A 328 18.66 -2.94 -1.84
CA ALA A 328 19.97 -2.89 -1.18
C ALA A 328 19.89 -2.18 0.19
N LEU A 329 19.22 -1.04 0.27
CA LEU A 329 19.14 -0.27 1.51
C LEU A 329 18.29 -0.94 2.59
N LYS A 330 17.38 -1.83 2.23
CA LYS A 330 16.56 -2.58 3.19
C LYS A 330 17.41 -3.37 4.19
N PHE A 331 18.56 -3.90 3.75
CA PHE A 331 19.50 -4.62 4.63
C PHE A 331 20.25 -3.67 5.59
N ALA A 332 20.47 -2.42 5.21
CA ALA A 332 21.15 -1.43 6.05
C ALA A 332 20.17 -0.70 7.01
N THR A 333 18.88 -0.64 6.66
CA THR A 333 17.85 0.11 7.43
C THR A 333 17.83 -0.22 8.93
N PRO A 334 17.89 -1.49 9.39
CA PRO A 334 17.89 -1.79 10.82
C PRO A 334 19.11 -1.20 11.55
N ARG A 335 20.29 -1.17 10.91
CA ARG A 335 21.52 -0.58 11.49
C ARG A 335 21.41 0.93 11.56
N ILE A 336 20.86 1.57 10.52
CA ILE A 336 20.65 3.02 10.48
C ILE A 336 19.67 3.43 11.59
N LEU A 337 18.54 2.76 11.73
CA LEU A 337 17.55 3.01 12.78
C LEU A 337 18.11 2.77 14.18
N ALA A 338 18.88 1.71 14.37
CA ALA A 338 19.50 1.41 15.67
C ALA A 338 20.52 2.48 16.11
N ARG A 339 21.19 3.15 15.14
CA ARG A 339 22.20 4.19 15.40
C ARG A 339 21.58 5.57 15.61
N PHE A 340 20.66 5.99 14.76
CA PHE A 340 20.15 7.36 14.71
C PHE A 340 18.74 7.53 15.31
N GLY A 341 17.99 6.45 15.49
CA GLY A 341 16.60 6.48 15.98
C GLY A 341 15.58 6.90 14.92
N TYR A 342 14.30 6.66 15.21
CA TYR A 342 13.20 6.92 14.26
C TYR A 342 13.01 8.39 13.94
N ARG A 343 13.04 9.27 14.96
CA ARG A 343 12.82 10.72 14.79
C ARG A 343 13.82 11.33 13.82
N ALA A 344 15.12 11.14 14.10
CA ALA A 344 16.16 11.72 13.26
C ALA A 344 16.11 11.16 11.83
N VAL A 345 15.96 9.83 11.68
CA VAL A 345 15.90 9.18 10.37
C VAL A 345 14.71 9.66 9.56
N LEU A 346 13.50 9.69 10.13
CA LEU A 346 12.31 10.09 9.39
C LEU A 346 12.36 11.56 8.96
N ILE A 347 12.83 12.46 9.84
CA ILE A 347 12.94 13.89 9.50
C ILE A 347 14.00 14.12 8.42
N SER A 348 15.25 13.66 8.67
CA SER A 348 16.35 13.90 7.73
C SER A 348 16.09 13.26 6.37
N ASN A 349 15.53 12.04 6.35
CA ASN A 349 15.24 11.33 5.12
C ASN A 349 14.06 11.96 4.35
N THR A 350 13.05 12.52 5.05
CA THR A 350 11.98 13.29 4.42
C THR A 350 12.53 14.53 3.71
N LEU A 351 13.49 15.24 4.34
CA LEU A 351 14.18 16.37 3.72
C LEU A 351 14.98 15.93 2.48
N ILE A 352 15.70 14.81 2.57
CA ILE A 352 16.44 14.26 1.42
C ILE A 352 15.49 13.94 0.27
N ILE A 353 14.34 13.28 0.53
CA ILE A 353 13.35 12.99 -0.51
C ILE A 353 12.80 14.28 -1.12
N ALA A 354 12.48 15.28 -0.31
CA ALA A 354 11.99 16.58 -0.81
C ALA A 354 13.03 17.26 -1.71
N ILE A 355 14.32 17.26 -1.31
CA ILE A 355 15.42 17.79 -2.13
C ILE A 355 15.54 17.00 -3.45
N LEU A 356 15.44 15.67 -3.42
CA LEU A 356 15.48 14.85 -4.63
C LEU A 356 14.31 15.14 -5.58
N LEU A 357 13.11 15.43 -5.05
CA LEU A 357 11.97 15.85 -5.85
C LEU A 357 12.22 17.22 -6.50
N LEU A 358 12.82 18.17 -5.79
CA LEU A 358 13.25 19.45 -6.36
C LEU A 358 14.35 19.27 -7.42
N LEU A 359 15.25 18.32 -7.22
CA LEU A 359 16.24 17.97 -8.24
C LEU A 359 15.60 17.31 -9.47
N PHE A 360 14.55 16.48 -9.32
CA PHE A 360 13.80 15.98 -10.48
C PHE A 360 13.14 17.11 -11.27
N ALA A 361 12.75 18.22 -10.64
CA ALA A 361 12.25 19.41 -11.32
C ALA A 361 13.30 20.12 -12.19
N THR A 362 14.58 19.78 -12.07
CA THR A 362 15.65 20.34 -12.95
C THR A 362 15.95 19.47 -14.17
N ILE A 363 15.31 18.29 -14.31
CA ILE A 363 15.53 17.39 -15.44
C ILE A 363 14.93 18.02 -16.71
N GLY A 364 15.76 18.22 -17.73
CA GLY A 364 15.38 18.79 -19.03
C GLY A 364 16.12 18.14 -20.19
N LEU A 365 15.96 18.71 -21.39
CA LEU A 365 16.50 18.16 -22.64
C LEU A 365 18.02 17.94 -22.65
N HIS A 366 18.76 18.72 -21.87
CA HIS A 366 20.23 18.62 -21.78
C HIS A 366 20.72 17.79 -20.60
N THR A 367 19.82 17.18 -19.83
CA THR A 367 20.21 16.37 -18.68
C THR A 367 20.80 15.05 -19.13
N ALA A 368 22.03 14.76 -18.69
CA ALA A 368 22.69 13.52 -19.03
C ALA A 368 21.98 12.31 -18.41
N ALA A 369 21.85 11.22 -19.14
CA ALA A 369 21.16 10.01 -18.68
C ALA A 369 21.70 9.45 -17.36
N TRP A 370 23.03 9.50 -17.15
CA TRP A 370 23.65 9.06 -15.89
C TRP A 370 23.20 9.86 -14.67
N THR A 371 22.87 11.15 -14.84
CA THR A 371 22.33 12.00 -13.76
C THR A 371 20.96 11.50 -13.34
N ILE A 372 20.10 11.14 -14.29
CA ILE A 372 18.78 10.55 -14.02
C ILE A 372 18.94 9.23 -13.24
N VAL A 373 19.88 8.38 -13.69
CA VAL A 373 20.21 7.11 -13.00
C VAL A 373 20.65 7.34 -11.56
N LEU A 374 21.54 8.31 -11.32
CA LEU A 374 22.01 8.64 -9.97
C LEU A 374 20.88 9.16 -9.10
N MET A 375 20.07 10.09 -9.61
CA MET A 375 18.92 10.65 -8.89
C MET A 375 17.89 9.56 -8.54
N THR A 376 17.55 8.68 -9.49
CA THR A 376 16.60 7.57 -9.26
C THR A 376 17.16 6.56 -8.27
N PHE A 377 18.45 6.27 -8.30
CA PHE A 377 19.11 5.41 -7.32
C PHE A 377 19.01 5.99 -5.90
N LEU A 378 19.39 7.26 -5.70
CA LEU A 378 19.30 7.93 -4.40
C LEU A 378 17.85 8.03 -3.91
N TYR A 379 16.91 8.31 -4.81
CA TYR A 379 15.49 8.37 -4.49
C TYR A 379 14.95 7.00 -4.05
N GLY A 380 15.32 5.93 -4.73
CA GLY A 380 14.95 4.57 -4.37
C GLY A 380 15.48 4.14 -3.00
N ALA A 381 16.74 4.47 -2.70
CA ALA A 381 17.33 4.26 -1.39
C ALA A 381 16.55 5.01 -0.30
N SER A 382 16.31 6.31 -0.50
CA SER A 382 15.62 7.16 0.46
C SER A 382 14.16 6.71 0.69
N THR A 383 13.41 6.38 -0.36
CA THR A 383 12.03 5.90 -0.23
C THR A 383 11.94 4.55 0.49
N SER A 384 12.89 3.64 0.27
CA SER A 384 12.97 2.36 0.99
C SER A 384 13.20 2.55 2.49
N LEU A 385 14.15 3.44 2.85
CA LEU A 385 14.42 3.79 4.25
C LEU A 385 13.18 4.41 4.91
N GLN A 386 12.52 5.34 4.22
CA GLN A 386 11.31 6.01 4.70
C GLN A 386 10.19 5.01 4.96
N PHE A 387 9.85 4.18 3.98
CA PHE A 387 8.74 3.23 4.08
C PHE A 387 9.01 2.16 5.14
N THR A 388 10.24 1.64 5.22
CA THR A 388 10.59 0.64 6.24
C THR A 388 10.51 1.24 7.64
N SER A 389 10.99 2.47 7.83
CA SER A 389 10.93 3.16 9.11
C SER A 389 9.49 3.45 9.55
N MET A 390 8.63 3.94 8.64
CA MET A 390 7.22 4.17 8.94
C MET A 390 6.48 2.86 9.25
N ASN A 391 6.72 1.80 8.47
CA ASN A 391 6.10 0.49 8.68
C ASN A 391 6.47 -0.10 10.04
N THR A 392 7.74 -0.03 10.44
CA THR A 392 8.18 -0.58 11.72
C THR A 392 7.74 0.27 12.91
N LEU A 393 7.72 1.60 12.77
CA LEU A 393 7.22 2.52 13.79
C LEU A 393 5.72 2.34 14.04
N ALA A 394 4.93 2.14 12.98
CA ALA A 394 3.48 1.95 13.10
C ALA A 394 3.10 0.81 14.05
N TYR A 395 3.89 -0.26 14.11
CA TYR A 395 3.59 -1.40 14.97
C TYR A 395 4.37 -1.42 16.29
N ALA A 396 5.17 -0.41 16.59
CA ALA A 396 6.06 -0.40 17.75
C ALA A 396 5.32 -0.50 19.08
N ASP A 397 4.17 0.17 19.21
CA ASP A 397 3.38 0.25 20.46
C ASP A 397 1.99 -0.38 20.33
N ILE A 398 1.70 -1.09 19.24
CA ILE A 398 0.44 -1.79 19.02
C ILE A 398 0.40 -3.09 19.83
N ALA A 399 -0.70 -3.31 20.53
CA ALA A 399 -0.93 -4.57 21.25
C ALA A 399 -1.14 -5.74 20.27
N GLU A 400 -0.69 -6.96 20.63
CA GLU A 400 -0.78 -8.15 19.76
C GLU A 400 -2.21 -8.41 19.25
N GLY A 401 -3.23 -8.21 20.10
CA GLY A 401 -4.64 -8.40 19.73
C GLY A 401 -5.21 -7.33 18.79
N GLU A 402 -4.51 -6.19 18.59
CA GLU A 402 -4.94 -5.10 17.72
C GLU A 402 -4.13 -5.00 16.44
N ALA A 403 -3.09 -5.83 16.29
CA ALA A 403 -2.15 -5.80 15.16
C ALA A 403 -2.85 -5.99 13.79
N SER A 404 -3.85 -6.85 13.71
CA SER A 404 -4.63 -7.08 12.48
C SER A 404 -5.39 -5.83 12.05
N MET A 405 -6.10 -5.17 12.98
CA MET A 405 -6.83 -3.94 12.71
C MET A 405 -5.88 -2.78 12.38
N ALA A 406 -4.76 -2.65 13.10
CA ALA A 406 -3.72 -1.67 12.80
C ALA A 406 -3.14 -1.87 11.40
N SER A 407 -2.90 -3.12 10.99
CA SER A 407 -2.44 -3.45 9.63
C SER A 407 -3.46 -3.06 8.58
N SER A 408 -4.74 -3.29 8.80
CA SER A 408 -5.82 -2.90 7.90
C SER A 408 -5.86 -1.38 7.72
N ILE A 409 -5.87 -0.61 8.81
CA ILE A 409 -5.86 0.86 8.76
C ILE A 409 -4.62 1.38 8.04
N PHE A 410 -3.45 0.86 8.40
CA PHE A 410 -2.19 1.30 7.80
C PHE A 410 -2.14 1.02 6.29
N SER A 411 -2.54 -0.18 5.86
CA SER A 411 -2.56 -0.56 4.44
C SER A 411 -3.60 0.24 3.66
N THR A 412 -4.79 0.47 4.22
CA THR A 412 -5.83 1.30 3.61
C THR A 412 -5.34 2.74 3.40
N MET A 413 -4.75 3.36 4.43
CA MET A 413 -4.20 4.72 4.33
C MET A 413 -3.02 4.79 3.36
N GLN A 414 -2.20 3.73 3.30
CA GLN A 414 -1.11 3.61 2.33
C GLN A 414 -1.64 3.62 0.89
N GLN A 415 -2.61 2.79 0.55
CA GLN A 415 -3.15 2.70 -0.81
C GLN A 415 -3.93 3.96 -1.20
N MET A 416 -4.68 4.52 -0.26
CA MET A 416 -5.38 5.80 -0.46
C MET A 416 -4.40 6.94 -0.78
N SER A 417 -3.28 7.02 -0.05
CA SER A 417 -2.27 8.06 -0.31
C SER A 417 -1.53 7.87 -1.64
N ILE A 418 -1.33 6.63 -2.08
CA ILE A 418 -0.75 6.34 -3.40
C ILE A 418 -1.73 6.73 -4.51
N SER A 419 -3.01 6.33 -4.40
CA SER A 419 -4.05 6.69 -5.36
C SER A 419 -4.16 8.20 -5.52
N PHE A 420 -4.29 8.91 -4.42
CA PHE A 420 -4.38 10.38 -4.44
C PHE A 420 -3.08 11.04 -4.91
N GLY A 421 -1.92 10.46 -4.57
CA GLY A 421 -0.63 10.94 -5.05
C GLY A 421 -0.51 10.90 -6.58
N ILE A 422 -0.97 9.82 -7.21
CA ILE A 422 -1.00 9.69 -8.68
C ILE A 422 -1.94 10.75 -9.27
N THR A 423 -3.15 10.89 -8.72
CA THR A 423 -4.15 11.84 -9.21
C THR A 423 -3.69 13.29 -9.02
N CYS A 424 -3.13 13.64 -7.85
CA CYS A 424 -2.56 14.96 -7.58
C CYS A 424 -1.38 15.28 -8.49
N ALA A 425 -0.54 14.31 -8.80
CA ALA A 425 0.58 14.49 -9.72
C ALA A 425 0.10 14.80 -11.14
N GLY A 426 -0.89 14.07 -11.64
CA GLY A 426 -1.51 14.34 -12.94
C GLY A 426 -2.21 15.69 -12.96
N LEU A 427 -3.02 16.01 -11.94
CA LEU A 427 -3.71 17.28 -11.81
C LEU A 427 -2.73 18.48 -11.77
N ALA A 428 -1.66 18.38 -10.97
CA ALA A 428 -0.63 19.42 -10.93
C ALA A 428 -0.05 19.66 -12.33
N THR A 429 0.27 18.59 -13.07
CA THR A 429 0.80 18.72 -14.42
C THR A 429 -0.21 19.41 -15.38
N GLU A 430 -1.50 19.06 -15.29
CA GLU A 430 -2.55 19.68 -16.11
C GLU A 430 -2.73 21.18 -15.80
N VAL A 431 -2.62 21.58 -14.54
CA VAL A 431 -2.76 23.00 -14.11
C VAL A 431 -1.61 23.85 -14.66
N PHE A 432 -0.39 23.31 -14.75
CA PHE A 432 0.77 24.05 -15.22
C PHE A 432 0.97 23.99 -16.76
N ILE A 433 0.15 23.20 -17.47
CA ILE A 433 0.18 23.19 -18.93
C ILE A 433 -0.85 24.20 -19.47
N PRO A 434 -0.45 25.17 -20.31
CA PRO A 434 -1.37 26.18 -20.85
C PRO A 434 -2.52 25.54 -21.64
N ALA A 435 -3.77 25.93 -21.31
CA ALA A 435 -4.95 25.49 -22.02
C ALA A 435 -4.97 26.02 -23.47
N GLY A 436 -5.19 25.17 -24.46
CA GLY A 436 -5.46 25.56 -25.86
C GLY A 436 -4.27 25.50 -26.82
N LEU A 437 -3.07 25.16 -26.39
CA LEU A 437 -1.93 24.92 -27.27
C LEU A 437 -1.78 23.43 -27.57
N ARG A 438 -1.41 23.10 -28.81
CA ARG A 438 -0.87 21.76 -29.11
C ARG A 438 0.32 21.55 -28.19
N PHE A 439 0.23 20.59 -27.28
CA PHE A 439 1.28 20.30 -26.29
C PHE A 439 2.64 20.21 -26.96
N SER A 440 3.49 21.21 -26.74
CA SER A 440 4.89 21.09 -27.11
C SER A 440 5.60 20.19 -26.11
N ARG A 441 6.71 19.58 -26.52
CA ARG A 441 7.56 18.83 -25.58
C ARG A 441 8.04 19.71 -24.42
N GLY A 442 8.27 20.99 -24.67
CA GLY A 442 8.67 21.98 -23.66
C GLY A 442 7.60 22.20 -22.59
N ASP A 443 6.34 22.35 -23.01
CA ASP A 443 5.23 22.56 -22.07
C ASP A 443 5.02 21.33 -21.16
N MET A 444 5.16 20.12 -21.73
CA MET A 444 5.06 18.89 -20.95
C MET A 444 6.21 18.78 -19.93
N ILE A 445 7.44 19.10 -20.33
CA ILE A 445 8.60 19.11 -19.42
C ILE A 445 8.35 20.10 -18.28
N HIS A 446 7.94 21.32 -18.62
CA HIS A 446 7.68 22.37 -17.63
C HIS A 446 6.56 21.99 -16.67
N GLY A 447 5.41 21.52 -17.17
CA GLY A 447 4.30 21.06 -16.31
C GLY A 447 4.70 19.93 -15.36
N ILE A 448 5.54 18.99 -15.80
CA ILE A 448 6.04 17.91 -14.94
C ILE A 448 7.05 18.44 -13.92
N GLN A 449 7.94 19.38 -14.30
CA GLN A 449 8.89 20.02 -13.37
C GLN A 449 8.18 20.73 -12.24
N GLU A 450 7.16 21.53 -12.52
CA GLU A 450 6.34 22.21 -11.52
C GLU A 450 5.60 21.20 -10.63
N SER A 451 5.14 20.09 -11.22
CA SER A 451 4.49 19.02 -10.45
C SER A 451 5.42 18.38 -9.44
N PHE A 452 6.70 18.19 -9.77
CA PHE A 452 7.68 17.70 -8.80
C PHE A 452 7.89 18.67 -7.64
N MET A 453 7.81 20.00 -7.86
CA MET A 453 7.86 20.97 -6.78
C MET A 453 6.66 20.86 -5.85
N VAL A 454 5.44 20.71 -6.40
CA VAL A 454 4.22 20.47 -5.60
C VAL A 454 4.33 19.19 -4.77
N LEU A 455 4.77 18.10 -5.38
CA LEU A 455 4.97 16.82 -4.69
C LEU A 455 6.06 16.92 -3.60
N GLY A 456 7.11 17.69 -3.87
CA GLY A 456 8.16 18.03 -2.90
C GLY A 456 7.59 18.78 -1.69
N ALA A 457 6.69 19.73 -1.90
CA ALA A 457 6.02 20.47 -0.84
C ALA A 457 5.16 19.55 0.05
N PHE A 458 4.36 18.64 -0.53
CA PHE A 458 3.60 17.64 0.24
C PHE A 458 4.53 16.75 1.07
N THR A 459 5.63 16.30 0.47
CA THR A 459 6.63 15.48 1.18
C THR A 459 7.23 16.28 2.33
N LEU A 460 7.64 17.51 2.10
CA LEU A 460 8.23 18.39 3.12
C LEU A 460 7.24 18.64 4.28
N ALA A 461 5.95 18.85 3.99
CA ALA A 461 4.92 19.02 5.00
C ALA A 461 4.86 17.83 5.98
N SER A 462 5.18 16.62 5.54
CA SER A 462 5.21 15.45 6.42
C SER A 462 6.30 15.52 7.50
N ALA A 463 7.38 16.27 7.28
CA ALA A 463 8.44 16.47 8.27
C ALA A 463 7.91 17.15 9.54
N THR A 464 6.91 18.04 9.43
CA THR A 464 6.26 18.69 10.59
C THR A 464 5.50 17.70 11.46
N ILE A 465 5.00 16.59 10.87
CA ILE A 465 4.34 15.53 11.63
C ILE A 465 5.38 14.64 12.31
N PHE A 466 6.45 14.28 11.59
CA PHE A 466 7.53 13.48 12.17
C PHE A 466 8.31 14.22 13.26
N SER A 467 8.33 15.57 13.26
CA SER A 467 8.94 16.36 14.33
C SER A 467 8.27 16.17 15.69
N LYS A 468 6.99 15.72 15.72
CA LYS A 468 6.24 15.40 16.94
C LYS A 468 6.67 14.06 17.59
N LEU A 469 7.55 13.27 16.94
CA LEU A 469 8.14 12.08 17.56
C LEU A 469 9.08 12.49 18.69
N GLU A 470 9.09 11.70 19.76
CA GLU A 470 10.08 11.80 20.82
C GLU A 470 11.27 10.87 20.52
N SER A 471 12.40 11.17 21.14
CA SER A 471 13.64 10.37 20.98
C SER A 471 13.50 8.93 21.47
N ALA A 472 12.54 8.67 22.38
CA ALA A 472 12.25 7.36 22.94
C ALA A 472 11.24 6.55 22.11
N ASP A 473 10.60 7.16 21.10
CA ASP A 473 9.60 6.46 20.29
C ASP A 473 10.22 5.34 19.47
N GLY A 474 9.60 4.14 19.51
CA GLY A 474 10.11 2.95 18.85
C GLY A 474 11.33 2.30 19.50
N GLU A 475 11.70 2.71 20.73
CA GLU A 475 12.87 2.13 21.44
C GLU A 475 12.72 0.61 21.66
N SER A 476 11.50 0.12 21.84
CA SER A 476 11.17 -1.30 21.95
C SER A 476 11.67 -2.11 20.73
N VAL A 477 11.47 -1.56 19.54
CA VAL A 477 11.91 -2.15 18.27
C VAL A 477 13.42 -2.00 18.10
N MET A 478 13.99 -0.84 18.45
CA MET A 478 15.43 -0.58 18.35
C MET A 478 16.25 -1.49 19.26
N ARG A 479 15.77 -1.79 20.47
CA ARG A 479 16.43 -2.75 21.38
C ARG A 479 16.48 -4.15 20.78
N SER A 480 15.43 -4.58 20.09
CA SER A 480 15.41 -5.87 19.36
C SER A 480 16.47 -5.91 18.24
N PHE A 481 16.68 -4.80 17.54
CA PHE A 481 17.72 -4.71 16.49
C PHE A 481 19.14 -4.70 17.09
N ARG A 482 19.36 -3.98 18.21
CA ARG A 482 20.66 -3.92 18.90
C ARG A 482 21.05 -5.27 19.51
N GLY A 483 20.10 -6.01 20.10
CA GLY A 483 20.33 -7.37 20.64
C GLY A 483 20.72 -8.36 19.55
N LYS A 484 20.04 -8.34 18.39
CA LYS A 484 20.41 -9.18 17.23
C LYS A 484 21.77 -8.83 16.64
N ALA A 485 22.17 -7.56 16.63
CA ALA A 485 23.47 -7.13 16.13
C ALA A 485 24.64 -7.54 17.07
N ARG A 486 24.36 -7.80 18.36
CA ARG A 486 25.33 -8.28 19.36
C ARG A 486 25.37 -9.80 19.53
N GLY A 487 24.58 -10.56 18.75
CA GLY A 487 24.56 -12.03 18.83
C GLY A 487 23.92 -12.58 20.12
N GLU A 488 23.20 -11.75 20.88
CA GLU A 488 22.52 -12.19 22.11
C GLU A 488 21.28 -13.01 21.74
N PRO A 489 21.12 -14.26 22.29
CA PRO A 489 19.91 -15.05 22.08
C PRO A 489 18.72 -14.26 22.65
N GLY A 490 17.67 -14.13 21.85
CA GLY A 490 16.50 -13.28 22.05
C GLY A 490 16.07 -13.15 23.51
N MET A 491 16.33 -12.00 24.10
CA MET A 491 15.90 -11.65 25.44
C MET A 491 14.37 -11.66 25.51
N ARG A 492 13.80 -12.65 26.21
CA ARG A 492 12.36 -12.70 26.55
C ARG A 492 11.98 -11.33 27.09
N MET A 493 11.04 -10.63 26.43
CA MET A 493 10.47 -9.38 26.94
C MET A 493 10.04 -9.59 28.39
N LYS A 494 10.81 -9.05 29.34
CA LYS A 494 10.32 -8.83 30.70
C LYS A 494 9.15 -7.86 30.57
N ARG A 495 7.94 -8.37 30.72
CA ARG A 495 6.71 -7.57 30.89
C ARG A 495 7.04 -6.50 31.92
N ARG A 496 7.19 -5.24 31.49
CA ARG A 496 7.05 -4.12 32.40
C ARG A 496 5.61 -4.19 32.91
N LYS A 497 5.43 -4.64 34.15
CA LYS A 497 4.16 -4.49 34.87
C LYS A 497 3.86 -3.00 34.88
N ARG A 498 3.04 -2.51 33.94
CA ARG A 498 2.32 -1.26 34.18
C ARG A 498 1.35 -1.59 35.33
N PRO A 499 1.27 -0.72 36.33
CA PRO A 499 0.38 -1.01 37.47
C PRO A 499 -1.04 -1.09 36.94
N LEU A 500 -1.59 -2.31 36.89
CA LEU A 500 -3.01 -2.61 36.68
C LEU A 500 -3.89 -2.06 37.82
N ASP A 501 -3.28 -1.39 38.79
CA ASP A 501 -3.96 -0.88 39.99
C ASP A 501 -4.78 0.39 39.76
N VAL A 502 -4.58 1.14 38.67
CA VAL A 502 -5.39 2.33 38.41
C VAL A 502 -6.73 1.94 37.80
N TYR A 503 -6.79 0.94 36.92
CA TYR A 503 -8.05 0.49 36.31
C TYR A 503 -8.90 -0.37 37.24
N ARG A 504 -8.31 -1.11 38.19
CA ARG A 504 -9.06 -1.85 39.23
C ARG A 504 -9.70 -0.94 40.25
N ARG A 505 -9.12 0.22 40.57
CA ARG A 505 -9.73 1.17 41.49
C ARG A 505 -10.96 1.86 40.90
N GLU A 506 -10.99 2.19 39.64
CA GLU A 506 -12.15 2.81 39.00
C GLU A 506 -13.36 1.84 38.84
N ILE A 507 -13.11 0.57 38.56
CA ILE A 507 -14.16 -0.45 38.46
C ILE A 507 -14.73 -0.82 39.84
N CYS A 508 -13.89 -0.88 40.88
CA CYS A 508 -14.38 -1.13 42.27
C CYS A 508 -15.19 0.03 42.84
N VAL A 509 -14.85 1.29 42.49
CA VAL A 509 -15.61 2.46 42.93
C VAL A 509 -16.98 2.55 42.24
N GLN A 510 -17.09 2.17 40.96
CA GLN A 510 -18.36 2.14 40.23
C GLN A 510 -19.29 0.99 40.66
N HIS A 511 -18.77 -0.13 41.15
CA HIS A 511 -19.60 -1.22 41.68
C HIS A 511 -20.03 -0.98 43.13
N ALA A 512 -19.25 -0.25 43.92
CA ALA A 512 -19.64 0.09 45.29
C ALA A 512 -20.76 1.16 45.36
N SER A 513 -20.83 2.08 44.38
CA SER A 513 -21.88 3.10 44.32
C SER A 513 -23.24 2.58 43.79
N ARG A 514 -23.25 1.41 43.10
CA ARG A 514 -24.49 0.75 42.63
C ARG A 514 -25.08 -0.26 43.62
N ALA A 515 -24.39 -0.57 44.70
CA ALA A 515 -24.87 -1.45 45.74
C ALA A 515 -25.51 -0.69 46.93
N GLN A 516 -25.54 0.65 46.88
CA GLN A 516 -26.16 1.52 47.91
C GLN A 516 -27.35 2.36 47.37
N GLN A 517 -27.82 2.06 46.17
CA GLN A 517 -29.11 2.49 45.64
C GLN A 517 -29.98 1.25 45.33
#